data_e51fe343bef5a071e146024bb61f615c
#
_entry.id   e51fe343bef5a071e146024bb61f615c
#
_cell.length_a   1.000
_cell.length_b   1.000
_cell.length_c   1.000
_cell.angle_alpha   90.00
_cell.angle_beta   90.00
_cell.angle_gamma   90.00
#
_symmetry.space_group_name_H-M   'P 1'
#
loop_
_entity.id
_entity.type
_entity.pdbx_description
1 polymer ?
#
loop_
_entity_poly.entity_id
_entity_poly.type
_entity_poly.pdbx_seq_one_letter_code
_entity_poly.pdbx_strand_id
1 'polypeptide(L)'
;DDIYSIQYFGTNLRPYWNSKGDRTIEAEMLAAYNEYDKLLARCYAFDKKLMEDASAAGGKEYAELCALAYRQSIAAHKLVEAPNGDLLWLSKENNSNGCINTVDLTYPSAPLYLIYNPELEKGMMNGIFHYSESGKWTKPFAAHDLGTYPLANGQVYGGDMPVEESGNMLILTAAIAAVEGNADYAAKHWEGS
;
A
#
# COMPACT_ATOMS: atom_id res chain seq x y z
N ASP A 1 10.86 -13.51 -8.23
CA ASP A 1 10.60 -12.16 -7.70
C ASP A 1 11.84 -11.46 -7.12
N ASP A 2 13.01 -12.01 -7.33
CA ASP A 2 14.28 -11.42 -6.89
C ASP A 2 14.86 -10.40 -7.90
N ILE A 3 14.31 -10.36 -9.13
CA ILE A 3 14.75 -9.46 -10.19
C ILE A 3 13.78 -8.30 -10.36
N TYR A 4 12.53 -8.56 -10.76
CA TYR A 4 11.51 -7.54 -10.97
C TYR A 4 10.17 -7.99 -10.36
N SER A 5 9.47 -7.06 -9.72
CA SER A 5 8.13 -7.34 -9.17
C SER A 5 7.02 -6.57 -9.85
N ILE A 6 7.28 -5.31 -10.22
CA ILE A 6 6.29 -4.39 -10.79
C ILE A 6 6.95 -3.61 -11.92
N GLN A 7 6.22 -3.42 -13.02
CA GLN A 7 6.56 -2.38 -13.98
C GLN A 7 5.77 -1.12 -13.62
N TYR A 8 6.48 -0.04 -13.35
CA TYR A 8 5.90 1.23 -12.90
C TYR A 8 6.25 2.33 -13.90
N PHE A 9 5.27 2.75 -14.68
CA PHE A 9 5.42 3.75 -15.76
C PHE A 9 6.66 3.54 -16.62
N GLY A 10 6.84 2.28 -17.07
CA GLY A 10 7.95 1.88 -17.93
C GLY A 10 9.24 1.49 -17.21
N THR A 11 9.34 1.71 -15.90
CA THR A 11 10.48 1.29 -15.08
C THR A 11 10.18 -0.04 -14.39
N ASN A 12 11.08 -1.01 -14.51
CA ASN A 12 10.97 -2.27 -13.79
C ASN A 12 11.51 -2.09 -12.36
N LEU A 13 10.62 -2.21 -11.37
CA LEU A 13 10.97 -2.09 -9.96
C LEU A 13 11.27 -3.47 -9.38
N ARG A 14 12.34 -3.53 -8.56
CA ARG A 14 12.67 -4.71 -7.77
C ARG A 14 11.75 -4.82 -6.55
N PRO A 15 11.60 -6.04 -5.96
CA PRO A 15 10.97 -6.14 -4.65
C PRO A 15 11.73 -5.28 -3.63
N TYR A 16 11.02 -4.73 -2.65
CA TYR A 16 11.60 -3.78 -1.68
C TYR A 16 12.83 -4.34 -0.96
N TRP A 17 12.83 -5.63 -0.58
CA TRP A 17 13.96 -6.28 0.09
C TRP A 17 15.25 -6.25 -0.75
N ASN A 18 15.13 -6.11 -2.06
CA ASN A 18 16.24 -6.03 -3.02
C ASN A 18 16.18 -4.75 -3.88
N SER A 19 15.63 -3.66 -3.35
CA SER A 19 15.46 -2.41 -4.13
C SER A 19 16.77 -1.86 -4.68
N LYS A 20 17.88 -2.10 -3.97
CA LYS A 20 19.23 -1.69 -4.40
C LYS A 20 19.89 -2.67 -5.35
N GLY A 21 19.36 -3.89 -5.51
CA GLY A 21 19.90 -4.92 -6.41
C GLY A 21 21.19 -5.59 -5.95
N ASP A 22 21.53 -5.46 -4.68
CA ASP A 22 22.76 -5.96 -4.06
C ASP A 22 22.56 -7.21 -3.19
N ARG A 23 21.32 -7.71 -3.09
CA ARG A 23 20.97 -8.87 -2.28
C ARG A 23 20.57 -10.06 -3.16
N THR A 24 20.75 -11.28 -2.65
CA THR A 24 20.34 -12.52 -3.30
C THR A 24 19.28 -13.22 -2.46
N ILE A 25 18.47 -14.06 -3.10
CA ILE A 25 17.43 -14.82 -2.39
C ILE A 25 18.05 -15.81 -1.39
N GLU A 26 19.21 -16.39 -1.72
CA GLU A 26 19.93 -17.30 -0.82
C GLU A 26 20.38 -16.57 0.46
N ALA A 27 20.88 -15.34 0.32
CA ALA A 27 21.28 -14.53 1.47
C ALA A 27 20.07 -14.19 2.35
N GLU A 28 18.91 -13.86 1.76
CA GLU A 28 17.69 -13.60 2.50
C GLU A 28 17.12 -14.84 3.21
N MET A 29 17.16 -15.98 2.54
CA MET A 29 16.74 -17.25 3.15
C MET A 29 17.63 -17.61 4.34
N LEU A 30 18.95 -17.41 4.21
CA LEU A 30 19.88 -17.65 5.32
C LEU A 30 19.68 -16.67 6.47
N ALA A 31 19.44 -15.39 6.18
CA ALA A 31 19.11 -14.38 7.18
C ALA A 31 17.82 -14.73 7.92
N ALA A 32 16.76 -15.10 7.21
CA ALA A 32 15.49 -15.53 7.79
C ALA A 32 15.65 -16.78 8.67
N TYR A 33 16.46 -17.75 8.25
CA TYR A 33 16.76 -18.93 9.04
C TYR A 33 17.51 -18.57 10.34
N ASN A 34 18.51 -17.73 10.26
CA ASN A 34 19.32 -17.31 11.42
C ASN A 34 18.51 -16.45 12.41
N GLU A 35 17.50 -15.72 11.95
CA GLU A 35 16.63 -14.85 12.77
C GLU A 35 15.28 -15.48 13.11
N TYR A 36 15.06 -16.74 12.73
CA TYR A 36 13.74 -17.39 12.79
C TYR A 36 13.06 -17.25 14.15
N ASP A 37 13.73 -17.63 15.24
CA ASP A 37 13.14 -17.58 16.58
C ASP A 37 12.78 -16.14 17.01
N LYS A 38 13.62 -15.17 16.65
CA LYS A 38 13.39 -13.76 16.93
C LYS A 38 12.20 -13.21 16.12
N LEU A 39 12.14 -13.55 14.85
CA LEU A 39 11.02 -13.16 13.97
C LEU A 39 9.71 -13.78 14.46
N LEU A 40 9.73 -15.07 14.78
CA LEU A 40 8.56 -15.79 15.30
C LEU A 40 8.05 -15.17 16.60
N ALA A 41 8.94 -14.85 17.54
CA ALA A 41 8.56 -14.19 18.79
C ALA A 41 7.92 -12.82 18.55
N ARG A 42 8.42 -12.05 17.59
CA ARG A 42 7.81 -10.76 17.22
C ARG A 42 6.42 -10.94 16.58
N CYS A 43 6.25 -11.93 15.71
CA CYS A 43 4.94 -12.24 15.12
C CYS A 43 3.93 -12.61 16.20
N TYR A 44 4.28 -13.51 17.13
CA TYR A 44 3.39 -13.88 18.23
C TYR A 44 3.03 -12.69 19.14
N ALA A 45 3.99 -11.80 19.42
CA ALA A 45 3.70 -10.61 20.21
C ALA A 45 2.73 -9.65 19.50
N PHE A 46 2.89 -9.48 18.19
CA PHE A 46 1.99 -8.69 17.37
C PHE A 46 0.59 -9.31 17.29
N ASP A 47 0.49 -10.61 16.98
CA ASP A 47 -0.78 -11.32 16.88
C ASP A 47 -1.56 -11.24 18.20
N LYS A 48 -0.86 -11.45 19.33
CA LYS A 48 -1.46 -11.34 20.66
C LYS A 48 -2.04 -9.94 20.90
N LYS A 49 -1.24 -8.89 20.60
CA LYS A 49 -1.69 -7.51 20.78
C LYS A 49 -2.90 -7.18 19.90
N LEU A 50 -2.87 -7.56 18.62
CA LEU A 50 -3.99 -7.34 17.71
C LEU A 50 -5.26 -8.01 18.22
N MET A 51 -5.17 -9.27 18.67
CA MET A 51 -6.31 -10.00 19.19
C MET A 51 -6.86 -9.40 20.50
N GLU A 52 -5.98 -8.92 21.39
CA GLU A 52 -6.37 -8.25 22.63
C GLU A 52 -7.09 -6.92 22.36
N ASP A 53 -6.51 -6.06 21.50
CA ASP A 53 -7.07 -4.76 21.16
C ASP A 53 -8.43 -4.91 20.45
N ALA A 54 -8.50 -5.79 19.46
CA ALA A 54 -9.73 -6.03 18.71
C ALA A 54 -10.83 -6.69 19.57
N SER A 55 -10.44 -7.61 20.48
CA SER A 55 -11.40 -8.21 21.42
C SER A 55 -11.96 -7.18 22.40
N ALA A 56 -11.14 -6.25 22.85
CA ALA A 56 -11.58 -5.15 23.72
C ALA A 56 -12.54 -4.20 22.99
N ALA A 57 -12.35 -4.00 21.67
CA ALA A 57 -13.19 -3.14 20.86
C ALA A 57 -14.53 -3.77 20.49
N GLY A 58 -14.57 -5.06 20.12
CA GLY A 58 -15.75 -5.68 19.54
C GLY A 58 -16.01 -7.14 19.91
N GLY A 59 -15.26 -7.70 20.84
CA GLY A 59 -15.40 -9.10 21.27
C GLY A 59 -14.63 -10.08 20.38
N LYS A 60 -14.79 -11.37 20.66
CA LYS A 60 -13.98 -12.44 20.08
C LYS A 60 -14.16 -12.57 18.56
N GLU A 61 -15.40 -12.60 18.10
CA GLU A 61 -15.72 -12.75 16.67
C GLU A 61 -15.19 -11.56 15.84
N TYR A 62 -15.27 -10.35 16.39
CA TYR A 62 -14.69 -9.17 15.78
C TYR A 62 -13.16 -9.28 15.69
N ALA A 63 -12.50 -9.76 16.73
CA ALA A 63 -11.05 -9.97 16.73
C ALA A 63 -10.61 -11.00 15.66
N GLU A 64 -11.33 -12.11 15.54
CA GLU A 64 -11.06 -13.14 14.51
C GLU A 64 -11.22 -12.55 13.09
N LEU A 65 -12.24 -11.71 12.87
CA LEU A 65 -12.45 -11.02 11.60
C LEU A 65 -11.33 -10.01 11.31
N CYS A 66 -10.92 -9.22 12.32
CA CYS A 66 -9.81 -8.27 12.18
C CYS A 66 -8.49 -8.98 11.84
N ALA A 67 -8.18 -10.09 12.49
CA ALA A 67 -6.97 -10.87 12.21
C ALA A 67 -6.97 -11.44 10.78
N LEU A 68 -8.12 -11.94 10.32
CA LEU A 68 -8.29 -12.41 8.94
C LEU A 68 -8.13 -11.28 7.93
N ALA A 69 -8.80 -10.14 8.16
CA ALA A 69 -8.72 -8.96 7.29
C ALA A 69 -7.29 -8.41 7.22
N TYR A 70 -6.58 -8.31 8.36
CA TYR A 70 -5.18 -7.90 8.41
C TYR A 70 -4.32 -8.79 7.51
N ARG A 71 -4.40 -10.12 7.69
CA ARG A 71 -3.63 -11.06 6.87
C ARG A 71 -3.94 -10.95 5.39
N GLN A 72 -5.21 -10.86 5.02
CA GLN A 72 -5.64 -10.76 3.62
C GLN A 72 -5.18 -9.45 2.99
N SER A 73 -5.30 -8.33 3.70
CA SER A 73 -4.84 -7.04 3.21
C SER A 73 -3.33 -7.03 2.95
N ILE A 74 -2.51 -7.48 3.92
CA ILE A 74 -1.06 -7.58 3.72
C ILE A 74 -0.71 -8.49 2.53
N ALA A 75 -1.36 -9.64 2.41
CA ALA A 75 -1.09 -10.58 1.32
C ALA A 75 -1.51 -10.05 -0.07
N ALA A 76 -2.47 -9.13 -0.11
CA ALA A 76 -2.96 -8.53 -1.35
C ALA A 76 -2.11 -7.35 -1.86
N HIS A 77 -1.04 -6.97 -1.14
CA HIS A 77 -0.20 -5.84 -1.51
C HIS A 77 1.22 -6.25 -1.89
N LYS A 78 1.86 -5.40 -2.68
CA LYS A 78 3.27 -5.54 -3.05
C LYS A 78 4.04 -4.30 -2.63
N LEU A 79 5.13 -4.50 -1.88
CA LEU A 79 6.02 -3.43 -1.45
C LEU A 79 7.18 -3.27 -2.43
N VAL A 80 7.32 -2.07 -2.99
CA VAL A 80 8.42 -1.67 -3.86
C VAL A 80 8.82 -0.22 -3.57
N GLU A 81 9.96 0.22 -4.10
CA GLU A 81 10.45 1.59 -4.00
C GLU A 81 10.42 2.23 -5.39
N ALA A 82 9.80 3.38 -5.52
CA ALA A 82 9.77 4.16 -6.76
C ALA A 82 11.15 4.75 -7.08
N PRO A 83 11.42 5.17 -8.33
CA PRO A 83 12.72 5.74 -8.71
C PRO A 83 13.11 7.01 -7.95
N ASN A 84 12.13 7.76 -7.44
CA ASN A 84 12.33 8.96 -6.61
C ASN A 84 12.53 8.64 -5.12
N GLY A 85 12.53 7.36 -4.73
CA GLY A 85 12.67 6.91 -3.35
C GLY A 85 11.37 6.79 -2.56
N ASP A 86 10.23 7.14 -3.15
CA ASP A 86 8.93 6.99 -2.47
C ASP A 86 8.59 5.50 -2.29
N LEU A 87 8.06 5.18 -1.12
CA LEU A 87 7.51 3.86 -0.86
C LEU A 87 6.23 3.68 -1.68
N LEU A 88 6.09 2.51 -2.29
CA LEU A 88 4.87 2.08 -2.98
C LEU A 88 4.36 0.80 -2.33
N TRP A 89 3.12 0.84 -1.82
CA TRP A 89 2.41 -0.29 -1.24
C TRP A 89 1.19 -0.59 -2.10
N LEU A 90 1.42 -1.33 -3.19
CA LEU A 90 0.48 -1.47 -4.29
C LEU A 90 -0.45 -2.66 -4.08
N SER A 91 -1.75 -2.40 -3.97
CA SER A 91 -2.77 -3.42 -3.89
C SER A 91 -2.92 -4.19 -5.20
N LYS A 92 -3.29 -5.46 -5.10
CA LYS A 92 -3.77 -6.29 -6.20
C LYS A 92 -5.25 -6.57 -5.99
N GLU A 93 -6.07 -6.15 -6.90
CA GLU A 93 -7.47 -6.52 -6.88
C GLU A 93 -7.61 -7.98 -7.29
N ASN A 94 -8.14 -8.82 -6.40
CA ASN A 94 -8.03 -10.27 -6.54
C ASN A 94 -9.25 -10.92 -7.18
N ASN A 95 -10.36 -10.19 -7.33
CA ASN A 95 -11.61 -10.82 -7.73
C ASN A 95 -12.29 -10.15 -8.94
N SER A 96 -12.45 -8.83 -8.98
CA SER A 96 -13.28 -8.20 -10.02
C SER A 96 -12.53 -7.99 -11.34
N ASN A 97 -11.40 -7.31 -11.37
CA ASN A 97 -10.72 -6.96 -12.63
C ASN A 97 -9.19 -7.09 -12.62
N GLY A 98 -8.57 -7.31 -11.46
CA GLY A 98 -7.12 -7.42 -11.33
C GLY A 98 -6.37 -6.09 -11.41
N CYS A 99 -7.02 -4.97 -11.19
CA CYS A 99 -6.37 -3.67 -11.14
C CYS A 99 -5.32 -3.60 -10.04
N ILE A 100 -4.27 -2.81 -10.27
CA ILE A 100 -3.25 -2.50 -9.29
C ILE A 100 -3.48 -1.11 -8.71
N ASN A 101 -3.38 -1.00 -7.40
CA ASN A 101 -3.48 0.25 -6.64
C ASN A 101 -4.82 0.99 -6.85
N THR A 102 -5.92 0.25 -6.86
CA THR A 102 -7.28 0.77 -7.00
C THR A 102 -7.63 1.65 -5.80
N VAL A 103 -8.06 2.89 -6.03
CA VAL A 103 -8.26 3.90 -4.97
C VAL A 103 -9.44 3.56 -4.07
N ASP A 104 -10.55 3.08 -4.63
CA ASP A 104 -11.73 2.65 -3.86
C ASP A 104 -11.48 1.36 -3.04
N LEU A 105 -10.39 0.62 -3.29
CA LEU A 105 -9.88 -0.44 -2.41
C LEU A 105 -8.90 0.09 -1.36
N THR A 106 -8.14 1.13 -1.67
CA THR A 106 -7.27 1.81 -0.70
C THR A 106 -8.09 2.38 0.45
N TYR A 107 -9.21 3.04 0.16
CA TYR A 107 -10.05 3.70 1.14
C TYR A 107 -10.54 2.76 2.26
N PRO A 108 -11.18 1.60 2.00
CA PRO A 108 -11.60 0.68 3.06
C PRO A 108 -10.44 -0.04 3.76
N SER A 109 -9.27 -0.12 3.14
CA SER A 109 -8.07 -0.72 3.75
C SER A 109 -7.33 0.24 4.67
N ALA A 110 -7.47 1.54 4.48
CA ALA A 110 -6.73 2.60 5.15
C ALA A 110 -6.74 2.53 6.68
N PRO A 111 -7.87 2.24 7.39
CA PRO A 111 -7.87 2.19 8.84
C PRO A 111 -6.81 1.25 9.42
N LEU A 112 -6.55 0.13 8.75
CA LEU A 112 -5.53 -0.83 9.16
C LEU A 112 -4.13 -0.19 9.13
N TYR A 113 -3.78 0.49 8.05
CA TYR A 113 -2.47 1.11 7.87
C TYR A 113 -2.31 2.38 8.70
N LEU A 114 -3.34 3.20 8.82
CA LEU A 114 -3.35 4.38 9.68
C LEU A 114 -3.09 4.02 11.15
N ILE A 115 -3.58 2.87 11.62
CA ILE A 115 -3.36 2.40 13.00
C ILE A 115 -1.97 1.82 13.19
N TYR A 116 -1.50 0.98 12.26
CA TYR A 116 -0.30 0.17 12.47
C TYR A 116 0.95 0.73 11.78
N ASN A 117 0.82 1.37 10.62
CA ASN A 117 1.95 1.93 9.88
C ASN A 117 1.50 2.96 8.82
N PRO A 118 1.35 4.24 9.16
CA PRO A 118 0.92 5.29 8.23
C PRO A 118 1.82 5.43 6.99
N GLU A 119 3.10 5.03 7.05
CA GLU A 119 3.98 5.04 5.87
C GLU A 119 3.49 4.09 4.77
N LEU A 120 2.84 2.98 5.13
CA LEU A 120 2.23 2.09 4.14
C LEU A 120 0.99 2.73 3.51
N GLU A 121 0.22 3.50 4.26
CA GLU A 121 -0.91 4.27 3.69
C GLU A 121 -0.41 5.30 2.67
N LYS A 122 0.64 6.07 3.00
CA LYS A 122 1.29 6.95 2.02
C LYS A 122 1.75 6.16 0.79
N GLY A 123 2.30 4.96 1.00
CA GLY A 123 2.72 4.07 -0.07
C GLY A 123 1.57 3.64 -1.00
N MET A 124 0.34 3.56 -0.51
CA MET A 124 -0.85 3.29 -1.32
C MET A 124 -1.28 4.51 -2.14
N MET A 125 -0.98 5.72 -1.67
CA MET A 125 -1.39 6.97 -2.31
C MET A 125 -0.33 7.54 -3.27
N ASN A 126 0.95 7.33 -2.98
CA ASN A 126 2.07 7.91 -3.74
C ASN A 126 2.00 7.62 -5.24
N GLY A 127 1.54 6.42 -5.63
CA GLY A 127 1.41 6.03 -7.03
C GLY A 127 0.37 6.85 -7.78
N ILE A 128 -0.76 7.14 -7.16
CA ILE A 128 -1.85 7.93 -7.75
C ILE A 128 -1.44 9.41 -7.85
N PHE A 129 -0.82 9.96 -6.79
CA PHE A 129 -0.25 11.30 -6.84
C PHE A 129 0.78 11.43 -7.97
N HIS A 130 1.74 10.51 -8.04
CA HIS A 130 2.72 10.53 -9.13
C HIS A 130 2.07 10.47 -10.52
N TYR A 131 1.01 9.68 -10.68
CA TYR A 131 0.31 9.58 -11.96
C TYR A 131 -0.29 10.93 -12.38
N SER A 132 -0.90 11.64 -11.44
CA SER A 132 -1.48 12.97 -11.67
C SER A 132 -0.39 14.05 -11.87
N GLU A 133 0.58 14.14 -10.95
CA GLU A 133 1.60 15.19 -10.92
C GLU A 133 2.61 15.11 -12.07
N SER A 134 2.87 13.90 -12.59
CA SER A 134 3.76 13.70 -13.75
C SER A 134 3.14 14.11 -15.09
N GLY A 135 1.86 14.54 -15.12
CA GLY A 135 1.13 14.86 -16.33
C GLY A 135 0.77 13.67 -17.22
N LYS A 136 1.00 12.42 -16.73
CA LYS A 136 0.58 11.21 -17.44
C LYS A 136 -0.94 11.00 -17.36
N TRP A 137 -1.55 11.44 -16.26
CA TRP A 137 -2.99 11.56 -16.12
C TRP A 137 -3.42 12.98 -16.41
N THR A 138 -4.32 13.16 -17.37
CA THR A 138 -4.68 14.50 -17.90
C THR A 138 -6.09 14.94 -17.53
N LYS A 139 -6.83 14.10 -16.78
CA LYS A 139 -8.19 14.44 -16.33
C LYS A 139 -8.12 15.22 -15.01
N PRO A 140 -9.10 16.11 -14.71
CA PRO A 140 -9.08 16.97 -13.52
C PRO A 140 -9.62 16.27 -12.26
N PHE A 141 -9.33 15.00 -12.07
CA PHE A 141 -9.71 14.19 -10.93
C PHE A 141 -8.77 12.99 -10.78
N ALA A 142 -8.77 12.33 -9.63
CA ALA A 142 -7.90 11.19 -9.36
C ALA A 142 -8.24 9.98 -10.25
N ALA A 143 -7.23 9.28 -10.72
CA ALA A 143 -7.39 8.04 -11.47
C ALA A 143 -7.91 6.91 -10.55
N HIS A 144 -8.70 5.99 -11.11
CA HIS A 144 -9.23 4.83 -10.39
C HIS A 144 -8.12 3.84 -10.00
N ASP A 145 -7.16 3.58 -10.88
CA ASP A 145 -6.10 2.59 -10.70
C ASP A 145 -4.83 2.96 -11.47
N LEU A 146 -3.78 2.15 -11.33
CA LEU A 146 -2.53 2.33 -12.07
C LEU A 146 -2.33 1.28 -13.18
N GLY A 147 -3.25 0.37 -13.41
CA GLY A 147 -3.11 -0.66 -14.44
C GLY A 147 -3.56 -2.03 -13.97
N THR A 148 -3.17 -3.07 -14.71
CA THR A 148 -3.41 -4.48 -14.33
C THR A 148 -2.13 -5.10 -13.79
N TYR A 149 -2.19 -5.69 -12.59
CA TYR A 149 -1.04 -6.33 -11.95
C TYR A 149 -0.32 -7.31 -12.90
N PRO A 150 1.02 -7.27 -13.07
CA PRO A 150 2.01 -6.43 -12.36
C PRO A 150 2.40 -5.13 -13.09
N LEU A 151 1.56 -4.64 -14.00
CA LEU A 151 1.83 -3.49 -14.87
C LEU A 151 1.12 -2.23 -14.35
N ALA A 152 1.85 -1.41 -13.59
CA ALA A 152 1.38 -0.11 -13.09
C ALA A 152 1.79 1.01 -14.06
N ASN A 153 1.16 1.04 -15.24
CA ASN A 153 1.51 1.97 -16.34
C ASN A 153 0.39 2.96 -16.68
N GLY A 154 -0.67 3.03 -15.89
CA GLY A 154 -1.81 3.90 -16.08
C GLY A 154 -3.13 3.16 -16.00
N GLN A 155 -4.22 3.89 -15.74
CA GLN A 155 -5.56 3.37 -15.52
C GLN A 155 -6.02 2.45 -16.66
N VAL A 156 -6.57 1.29 -16.28
CA VAL A 156 -7.18 0.32 -17.21
C VAL A 156 -8.67 0.15 -16.97
N TYR A 157 -9.20 0.56 -15.83
CA TYR A 157 -10.64 0.56 -15.58
C TYR A 157 -11.35 1.47 -16.57
N GLY A 158 -12.39 0.94 -17.22
CA GLY A 158 -13.08 1.63 -18.31
C GLY A 158 -14.04 2.75 -17.88
N GLY A 159 -14.32 2.86 -16.57
CA GLY A 159 -15.17 3.88 -15.98
C GLY A 159 -14.38 4.89 -15.16
N ASP A 160 -14.70 6.18 -15.28
CA ASP A 160 -14.18 7.19 -14.38
C ASP A 160 -15.09 7.32 -13.15
N MET A 161 -14.48 7.46 -11.96
CA MET A 161 -15.20 7.66 -10.70
C MET A 161 -14.73 8.97 -10.05
N PRO A 162 -14.96 10.14 -10.69
CA PRO A 162 -14.26 11.39 -10.35
C PRO A 162 -14.54 11.91 -8.94
N VAL A 163 -15.75 11.74 -8.45
CA VAL A 163 -16.14 12.20 -7.11
C VAL A 163 -15.62 11.26 -6.04
N GLU A 164 -15.77 9.97 -6.26
CA GLU A 164 -15.35 8.94 -5.30
C GLU A 164 -13.83 8.95 -5.13
N GLU A 165 -13.07 8.84 -6.22
CA GLU A 165 -11.63 8.70 -6.14
C GLU A 165 -10.95 9.98 -5.63
N SER A 166 -11.40 11.16 -6.10
CA SER A 166 -10.89 12.41 -5.58
C SER A 166 -11.26 12.61 -4.10
N GLY A 167 -12.49 12.26 -3.72
CA GLY A 167 -12.93 12.29 -2.33
C GLY A 167 -12.10 11.36 -1.43
N ASN A 168 -11.84 10.13 -1.89
CA ASN A 168 -11.01 9.17 -1.18
C ASN A 168 -9.59 9.71 -0.96
N MET A 169 -8.94 10.23 -2.01
CA MET A 169 -7.59 10.81 -1.90
C MET A 169 -7.53 11.96 -0.89
N LEU A 170 -8.52 12.86 -0.91
CA LEU A 170 -8.59 13.99 0.04
C LEU A 170 -8.81 13.53 1.48
N ILE A 171 -9.76 12.62 1.71
CA ILE A 171 -10.06 12.09 3.05
C ILE A 171 -8.85 11.35 3.62
N LEU A 172 -8.19 10.52 2.82
CA LEU A 172 -7.02 9.75 3.26
C LEU A 172 -5.82 10.65 3.54
N THR A 173 -5.58 11.67 2.73
CA THR A 173 -4.55 12.68 3.00
C THR A 173 -4.81 13.40 4.33
N ALA A 174 -6.06 13.78 4.60
CA ALA A 174 -6.44 14.38 5.87
C ALA A 174 -6.31 13.40 7.06
N ALA A 175 -6.62 12.13 6.85
CA ALA A 175 -6.45 11.08 7.87
C ALA A 175 -4.98 10.86 8.23
N ILE A 176 -4.08 10.83 7.24
CA ILE A 176 -2.63 10.78 7.46
C ILE A 176 -2.18 11.97 8.31
N ALA A 177 -2.59 13.19 7.95
CA ALA A 177 -2.26 14.39 8.72
C ALA A 177 -2.77 14.31 10.17
N ALA A 178 -3.96 13.78 10.39
CA ALA A 178 -4.53 13.60 11.72
C ALA A 178 -3.74 12.60 12.58
N VAL A 179 -3.32 11.46 12.00
CA VAL A 179 -2.56 10.42 12.75
C VAL A 179 -1.14 10.89 13.05
N GLU A 180 -0.52 11.62 12.14
CA GLU A 180 0.86 12.11 12.29
C GLU A 180 0.95 13.41 13.08
N GLY A 181 -0.17 14.13 13.24
CA GLY A 181 -0.22 15.42 13.92
C GLY A 181 0.46 16.56 13.16
N ASN A 182 0.67 16.40 11.86
CA ASN A 182 1.23 17.42 10.96
C ASN A 182 0.67 17.27 9.54
N ALA A 183 0.88 18.25 8.69
CA ALA A 183 0.39 18.29 7.32
C ALA A 183 1.51 18.14 6.27
N ASP A 184 2.67 17.61 6.63
CA ASP A 184 3.84 17.55 5.75
C ASP A 184 3.58 16.73 4.50
N TYR A 185 2.87 15.61 4.64
CA TYR A 185 2.48 14.78 3.50
C TYR A 185 1.52 15.52 2.56
N ALA A 186 0.51 16.19 3.10
CA ALA A 186 -0.41 17.02 2.31
C ALA A 186 0.32 18.16 1.59
N ALA A 187 1.25 18.83 2.29
CA ALA A 187 2.04 19.92 1.72
C ALA A 187 2.91 19.47 0.53
N LYS A 188 3.43 18.24 0.56
CA LYS A 188 4.19 17.66 -0.56
C LYS A 188 3.39 17.61 -1.86
N HIS A 189 2.08 17.41 -1.76
CA HIS A 189 1.18 17.23 -2.91
C HIS A 189 0.26 18.42 -3.20
N TRP A 190 0.43 19.52 -2.45
CA TRP A 190 -0.47 20.67 -2.52
C TRP A 190 -0.47 21.40 -3.87
N GLU A 191 0.69 21.49 -4.54
CA GLU A 191 0.82 22.19 -5.81
C GLU A 191 0.40 21.32 -7.02
N GLY A 192 0.18 20.03 -6.82
CA GLY A 192 -0.19 19.06 -7.84
C GLY A 192 -1.68 18.72 -7.91
N SER A 193 -2.49 19.32 -7.04
CA SER A 193 -3.93 19.00 -6.90
C SER A 193 -4.85 20.04 -7.56
#